data_2ac0509324c24c9dd5ce56281422dca7
#
_entry.id   2ac0509324c24c9dd5ce56281422dca7
#
_cell.length_a   1.000
_cell.length_b   1.000
_cell.length_c   1.000
_cell.angle_alpha   90.00
_cell.angle_beta   90.00
_cell.angle_gamma   90.00
#
_symmetry.space_group_name_H-M   'P 1'
#
loop_
_entity.id
_entity.type
_entity.pdbx_description
1 polymer ?
#
loop_
_entity_poly.entity_id
_entity_poly.type
_entity_poly.pdbx_seq_one_letter_code
_entity_poly.pdbx_strand_id
1 'polypeptide(L)'
;VVMIPNQPANTDNADNSFIYENYRPDSKFLSSGADGFMREFVDIDPDRVIPFNNIPLSTAAITEFVSVACHAVARMKKVAHERQDAFGVWGDGALSYVIATVLRAEYPKAKIYVIGKNQRKLSRFSFVTKTFLTYNIPKDLHIDHAFECVGGEGALDAINDMIDYTSPQGTLLLMGVSENMVA
;
A
#
# COMPACT_ATOMS: atom_id res chain seq x y z
N VAL A 1 7.11 -21.74 -1.36
CA VAL A 1 6.20 -21.08 -2.30
C VAL A 1 5.49 -19.92 -1.65
N VAL A 2 5.08 -18.95 -2.45
CA VAL A 2 4.14 -17.89 -2.07
C VAL A 2 2.84 -18.15 -2.82
N MET A 3 1.72 -18.03 -2.14
CA MET A 3 0.39 -18.24 -2.72
C MET A 3 -0.26 -16.91 -3.06
N ILE A 4 -0.91 -16.84 -4.22
CA ILE A 4 -1.67 -15.67 -4.66
C ILE A 4 -3.09 -15.80 -4.09
N PRO A 5 -3.53 -14.90 -3.21
CA PRO A 5 -4.83 -15.04 -2.51
C PRO A 5 -6.02 -14.73 -3.41
N ASN A 6 -5.82 -14.01 -4.51
CA ASN A 6 -6.90 -13.70 -5.43
C ASN A 6 -7.26 -14.93 -6.28
N GLN A 7 -8.52 -15.31 -6.27
CA GLN A 7 -9.08 -16.33 -7.13
C GLN A 7 -10.06 -15.68 -8.11
N PRO A 8 -9.73 -15.65 -9.42
CA PRO A 8 -10.67 -15.17 -10.42
C PRO A 8 -11.90 -16.08 -10.45
N ALA A 9 -13.03 -15.53 -10.76
CA ALA A 9 -14.20 -16.33 -11.07
C ALA A 9 -14.00 -17.09 -12.38
N ASN A 10 -14.85 -18.08 -12.63
CA ASN A 10 -14.78 -18.94 -13.80
C ASN A 10 -14.48 -18.17 -15.09
N THR A 11 -13.44 -18.62 -15.78
CA THR A 11 -12.87 -18.01 -16.98
C THR A 11 -13.81 -17.97 -18.20
N ASP A 12 -14.89 -18.74 -18.19
CA ASP A 12 -15.82 -18.86 -19.31
C ASP A 12 -16.64 -17.60 -19.62
N ASN A 13 -16.69 -16.65 -18.67
CA ASN A 13 -17.34 -15.34 -18.84
C ASN A 13 -16.35 -14.19 -18.55
N ALA A 14 -15.10 -14.33 -18.97
CA ALA A 14 -14.08 -13.32 -18.73
C ALA A 14 -14.44 -12.02 -19.46
N ASP A 15 -15.08 -11.10 -18.75
CA ASP A 15 -15.11 -9.69 -19.15
C ASP A 15 -13.69 -9.14 -19.05
N ASN A 16 -13.03 -9.07 -20.20
CA ASN A 16 -11.67 -8.54 -20.33
C ASN A 16 -11.59 -7.01 -20.14
N SER A 17 -12.69 -6.36 -19.73
CA SER A 17 -12.71 -4.92 -19.43
C SER A 17 -11.88 -4.56 -18.18
N PHE A 18 -11.66 -5.52 -17.27
CA PHE A 18 -10.88 -5.32 -16.06
C PHE A 18 -9.40 -5.60 -16.30
N ILE A 19 -8.56 -4.58 -16.12
CA ILE A 19 -7.09 -4.68 -16.27
C ILE A 19 -6.47 -5.53 -15.15
N TYR A 20 -7.11 -5.57 -13.97
CA TYR A 20 -6.64 -6.31 -12.81
C TYR A 20 -7.74 -7.25 -12.29
N GLU A 21 -7.42 -8.52 -12.17
CA GLU A 21 -8.34 -9.56 -11.70
C GLU A 21 -8.93 -9.29 -10.32
N ASN A 22 -8.15 -8.70 -9.41
CA ASN A 22 -8.58 -8.41 -8.05
C ASN A 22 -9.68 -7.33 -7.94
N TYR A 23 -9.96 -6.60 -9.00
CA TYR A 23 -11.05 -5.61 -9.05
C TYR A 23 -12.33 -6.15 -9.70
N ARG A 24 -12.32 -7.38 -10.13
CA ARG A 24 -13.53 -8.00 -10.70
C ARG A 24 -14.57 -8.24 -9.61
N PRO A 25 -15.86 -7.95 -9.85
CA PRO A 25 -16.93 -8.16 -8.87
C PRO A 25 -17.10 -9.61 -8.42
N ASP A 26 -16.72 -10.56 -9.27
CA ASP A 26 -16.82 -11.99 -9.07
C ASP A 26 -15.53 -12.63 -8.52
N SER A 27 -14.48 -11.84 -8.32
CA SER A 27 -13.23 -12.29 -7.75
C SER A 27 -13.37 -12.58 -6.25
N LYS A 28 -12.80 -13.70 -5.80
CA LYS A 28 -12.72 -14.04 -4.37
C LYS A 28 -11.31 -13.80 -3.87
N PHE A 29 -11.23 -13.19 -2.70
CA PHE A 29 -9.96 -12.99 -2.02
C PHE A 29 -9.89 -13.89 -0.78
N LEU A 30 -9.00 -14.86 -0.80
CA LEU A 30 -8.81 -15.80 0.31
C LEU A 30 -8.30 -15.04 1.55
N SER A 31 -8.82 -15.40 2.71
CA SER A 31 -8.61 -14.73 4.00
C SER A 31 -9.37 -13.41 4.18
N SER A 32 -10.13 -12.93 3.19
CA SER A 32 -10.96 -11.72 3.33
C SER A 32 -12.42 -11.94 2.94
N GLY A 33 -12.71 -12.71 1.92
CA GLY A 33 -14.09 -13.02 1.48
C GLY A 33 -14.38 -14.52 1.45
N ALA A 34 -13.37 -15.34 1.75
CA ALA A 34 -13.44 -16.79 1.79
C ALA A 34 -12.38 -17.33 2.77
N ASP A 35 -12.42 -18.63 3.03
CA ASP A 35 -11.43 -19.30 3.88
C ASP A 35 -10.00 -19.05 3.35
N GLY A 36 -9.08 -18.75 4.28
CA GLY A 36 -7.71 -18.40 3.96
C GLY A 36 -6.72 -19.55 4.12
N PHE A 37 -5.44 -19.17 4.21
CA PHE A 37 -4.32 -20.11 4.21
C PHE A 37 -3.89 -20.60 5.61
N MET A 38 -4.55 -20.19 6.68
CA MET A 38 -4.22 -20.62 8.06
C MET A 38 -4.74 -22.03 8.34
N ARG A 39 -4.21 -23.03 7.60
CA ARG A 39 -4.55 -24.46 7.71
C ARG A 39 -3.36 -25.33 7.27
N GLU A 40 -3.37 -26.61 7.65
CA GLU A 40 -2.27 -27.53 7.34
C GLU A 40 -2.18 -27.87 5.85
N PHE A 41 -3.33 -27.99 5.18
CA PHE A 41 -3.43 -28.30 3.75
C PHE A 41 -4.27 -27.26 3.04
N VAL A 42 -3.79 -26.83 1.89
CA VAL A 42 -4.48 -25.89 1.01
C VAL A 42 -4.58 -26.51 -0.37
N ASP A 43 -5.79 -26.57 -0.90
CA ASP A 43 -6.06 -26.89 -2.29
C ASP A 43 -6.15 -25.59 -3.09
N ILE A 44 -5.25 -25.43 -4.04
CA ILE A 44 -5.11 -24.19 -4.82
C ILE A 44 -4.56 -24.51 -6.21
N ASP A 45 -5.02 -23.79 -7.21
CA ASP A 45 -4.52 -23.93 -8.58
C ASP A 45 -3.01 -23.70 -8.68
N PRO A 46 -2.29 -24.52 -9.45
CA PRO A 46 -0.84 -24.37 -9.64
C PRO A 46 -0.39 -23.01 -10.17
N ASP A 47 -1.22 -22.32 -10.97
CA ASP A 47 -0.97 -20.99 -11.49
C ASP A 47 -1.09 -19.88 -10.41
N ARG A 48 -1.62 -20.22 -9.23
CA ARG A 48 -1.70 -19.36 -8.05
C ARG A 48 -0.55 -19.62 -7.05
N VAL A 49 0.45 -20.37 -7.44
CA VAL A 49 1.59 -20.72 -6.58
C VAL A 49 2.89 -20.25 -7.25
N ILE A 50 3.59 -19.37 -6.55
CA ILE A 50 4.88 -18.84 -7.04
C ILE A 50 6.00 -19.48 -6.23
N PRO A 51 6.87 -20.29 -6.84
CA PRO A 51 8.07 -20.78 -6.17
C PRO A 51 9.03 -19.62 -5.91
N PHE A 52 9.73 -19.66 -4.78
CA PHE A 52 10.80 -18.72 -4.50
C PHE A 52 12.07 -19.46 -4.07
N ASN A 53 13.21 -18.85 -4.37
CA ASN A 53 14.52 -19.31 -3.98
C ASN A 53 15.35 -18.16 -3.39
N ASN A 54 16.27 -18.49 -2.50
CA ASN A 54 17.26 -17.56 -1.97
C ASN A 54 16.70 -16.39 -1.12
N ILE A 55 15.47 -16.50 -0.61
CA ILE A 55 14.95 -15.57 0.40
C ILE A 55 14.53 -16.34 1.66
N PRO A 56 14.73 -15.75 2.86
CA PRO A 56 14.27 -16.36 4.11
C PRO A 56 12.75 -16.55 4.12
N LEU A 57 12.26 -17.59 4.79
CA LEU A 57 10.82 -17.85 4.95
C LEU A 57 10.07 -16.68 5.58
N SER A 58 10.69 -16.00 6.55
CA SER A 58 10.12 -14.79 7.17
C SER A 58 9.92 -13.64 6.18
N THR A 59 10.80 -13.51 5.18
CA THR A 59 10.66 -12.53 4.11
C THR A 59 9.61 -12.99 3.10
N ALA A 60 9.59 -14.29 2.74
CA ALA A 60 8.58 -14.84 1.85
C ALA A 60 7.17 -14.68 2.42
N ALA A 61 6.99 -14.80 3.74
CA ALA A 61 5.70 -14.68 4.41
C ALA A 61 5.03 -13.31 4.26
N ILE A 62 5.79 -12.25 4.00
CA ILE A 62 5.25 -10.89 3.81
C ILE A 62 5.17 -10.47 2.33
N THR A 63 5.47 -11.37 1.40
CA THR A 63 5.54 -11.03 -0.04
C THR A 63 4.20 -10.53 -0.58
N GLU A 64 3.08 -11.12 -0.18
CA GLU A 64 1.75 -10.64 -0.57
C GLU A 64 1.57 -9.18 -0.15
N PHE A 65 1.90 -8.87 1.09
CA PHE A 65 1.78 -7.52 1.63
C PHE A 65 2.72 -6.51 0.94
N VAL A 66 3.92 -6.94 0.58
CA VAL A 66 4.85 -6.14 -0.25
C VAL A 66 4.26 -5.91 -1.64
N SER A 67 3.57 -6.89 -2.22
CA SER A 67 2.94 -6.75 -3.53
C SER A 67 1.90 -5.64 -3.58
N VAL A 68 1.16 -5.42 -2.49
CA VAL A 68 0.21 -4.31 -2.35
C VAL A 68 0.93 -2.96 -2.49
N ALA A 69 2.06 -2.79 -1.82
CA ALA A 69 2.85 -1.56 -1.92
C ALA A 69 3.45 -1.38 -3.33
N CYS A 70 3.98 -2.44 -3.93
CA CYS A 70 4.47 -2.41 -5.31
C CYS A 70 3.37 -2.03 -6.30
N HIS A 71 2.17 -2.58 -6.13
CA HIS A 71 1.01 -2.24 -6.94
C HIS A 71 0.63 -0.75 -6.79
N ALA A 72 0.57 -0.24 -5.57
CA ALA A 72 0.27 1.17 -5.31
C ALA A 72 1.26 2.10 -5.99
N VAL A 73 2.56 1.85 -5.85
CA VAL A 73 3.60 2.66 -6.49
C VAL A 73 3.53 2.53 -8.02
N ALA A 74 3.27 1.35 -8.56
CA ALA A 74 3.08 1.15 -10.00
C ALA A 74 1.85 1.89 -10.53
N ARG A 75 0.76 1.95 -9.76
CA ARG A 75 -0.44 2.73 -10.10
C ARG A 75 -0.15 4.22 -10.08
N MET A 76 0.54 4.70 -9.04
CA MET A 76 0.97 6.10 -8.96
C MET A 76 1.75 6.51 -10.21
N LYS A 77 2.75 5.73 -10.62
CA LYS A 77 3.57 6.02 -11.81
C LYS A 77 2.77 6.24 -13.09
N LYS A 78 1.56 5.66 -13.20
CA LYS A 78 0.71 5.80 -14.39
C LYS A 78 -0.09 7.11 -14.44
N VAL A 79 -0.33 7.74 -13.30
CA VAL A 79 -1.24 8.89 -13.17
C VAL A 79 -0.57 10.13 -12.59
N ALA A 80 0.58 9.97 -11.94
CA ALA A 80 1.32 11.03 -11.30
C ALA A 80 2.06 11.89 -12.34
N HIS A 81 2.22 13.18 -12.03
CA HIS A 81 3.13 14.04 -12.78
C HIS A 81 4.61 13.65 -12.55
N GLU A 82 5.51 14.19 -13.38
CA GLU A 82 6.93 13.79 -13.38
C GLU A 82 7.72 14.26 -12.14
N ARG A 83 7.25 15.30 -11.44
CA ARG A 83 7.91 15.74 -10.20
C ARG A 83 7.66 14.73 -9.10
N GLN A 84 8.71 14.04 -8.68
CA GLN A 84 8.69 12.94 -7.73
C GLN A 84 9.85 13.08 -6.74
N ASP A 85 10.03 14.31 -6.23
CA ASP A 85 11.12 14.66 -5.31
C ASP A 85 10.75 14.43 -3.85
N ALA A 86 9.45 14.47 -3.51
CA ALA A 86 8.95 14.36 -2.16
C ALA A 86 7.67 13.52 -2.06
N PHE A 87 7.72 12.46 -1.25
CA PHE A 87 6.59 11.58 -0.96
C PHE A 87 6.17 11.70 0.50
N GLY A 88 4.86 11.71 0.74
CA GLY A 88 4.27 11.61 2.07
C GLY A 88 3.57 10.28 2.27
N VAL A 89 3.72 9.69 3.46
CA VAL A 89 3.03 8.47 3.85
C VAL A 89 2.36 8.71 5.19
N TRP A 90 1.04 8.75 5.22
CA TRP A 90 0.24 8.90 6.42
C TRP A 90 -0.09 7.55 7.01
N GLY A 91 0.34 7.36 8.25
CA GLY A 91 0.25 6.12 9.02
C GLY A 91 1.60 5.71 9.60
N ASP A 92 1.58 5.01 10.73
CA ASP A 92 2.77 4.49 11.42
C ASP A 92 2.75 2.96 11.55
N GLY A 93 1.89 2.32 10.75
CA GLY A 93 1.67 0.88 10.74
C GLY A 93 2.56 0.10 9.75
N ALA A 94 2.25 -1.18 9.62
CA ALA A 94 2.99 -2.08 8.74
C ALA A 94 2.86 -1.68 7.25
N LEU A 95 1.66 -1.29 6.79
CA LEU A 95 1.44 -0.86 5.41
C LEU A 95 2.31 0.35 5.06
N SER A 96 2.32 1.37 5.91
CA SER A 96 3.16 2.55 5.74
C SER A 96 4.65 2.19 5.66
N TYR A 97 5.09 1.23 6.49
CA TYR A 97 6.47 0.78 6.50
C TYR A 97 6.86 0.15 5.16
N VAL A 98 6.02 -0.73 4.65
CA VAL A 98 6.27 -1.42 3.37
C VAL A 98 6.22 -0.43 2.20
N ILE A 99 5.23 0.48 2.16
CA ILE A 99 5.14 1.53 1.14
C ILE A 99 6.38 2.43 1.17
N ALA A 100 6.79 2.92 2.34
CA ALA A 100 7.98 3.73 2.46
C ALA A 100 9.25 2.99 2.02
N THR A 101 9.32 1.67 2.27
CA THR A 101 10.43 0.81 1.81
C THR A 101 10.46 0.69 0.29
N VAL A 102 9.31 0.44 -0.34
CA VAL A 102 9.21 0.37 -1.81
C VAL A 102 9.53 1.73 -2.44
N LEU A 103 9.01 2.83 -1.88
CA LEU A 103 9.34 4.17 -2.34
C LEU A 103 10.84 4.45 -2.26
N ARG A 104 11.51 4.04 -1.17
CA ARG A 104 12.96 4.22 -1.05
C ARG A 104 13.74 3.41 -2.08
N ALA A 105 13.29 2.19 -2.40
CA ALA A 105 13.91 1.35 -3.42
C ALA A 105 13.73 1.93 -4.83
N GLU A 106 12.53 2.40 -5.16
CA GLU A 106 12.17 2.93 -6.48
C GLU A 106 12.69 4.37 -6.71
N TYR A 107 12.75 5.17 -5.65
CA TYR A 107 13.15 6.58 -5.65
C TYR A 107 14.25 6.86 -4.62
N PRO A 108 15.48 6.34 -4.83
CA PRO A 108 16.55 6.40 -3.82
C PRO A 108 16.97 7.83 -3.43
N LYS A 109 16.74 8.81 -4.30
CA LYS A 109 17.08 10.22 -4.06
C LYS A 109 15.92 11.06 -3.53
N ALA A 110 14.69 10.59 -3.60
CA ALA A 110 13.53 11.34 -3.17
C ALA A 110 13.49 11.50 -1.65
N LYS A 111 12.87 12.57 -1.20
CA LYS A 111 12.53 12.79 0.20
C LYS A 111 11.28 11.97 0.52
N ILE A 112 11.34 11.18 1.57
CA ILE A 112 10.22 10.40 2.05
C ILE A 112 9.91 10.84 3.47
N TYR A 113 8.67 11.27 3.70
CA TYR A 113 8.17 11.72 4.98
C TYR A 113 7.09 10.75 5.46
N VAL A 114 7.16 10.35 6.73
CA VAL A 114 6.15 9.49 7.35
C VAL A 114 5.49 10.25 8.48
N ILE A 115 4.17 10.32 8.44
CA ILE A 115 3.35 11.04 9.39
C ILE A 115 2.50 10.04 10.18
N GLY A 116 2.55 10.10 11.52
CA GLY A 116 1.85 9.14 12.36
C GLY A 116 1.53 9.66 13.74
N LYS A 117 0.82 8.86 14.52
CA LYS A 117 0.38 9.23 15.89
C LYS A 117 1.31 8.70 16.97
N ASN A 118 2.09 7.66 16.71
CA ASN A 118 2.87 6.95 17.72
C ASN A 118 4.39 7.09 17.48
N GLN A 119 5.05 7.85 18.34
CA GLN A 119 6.49 8.11 18.25
C GLN A 119 7.34 6.81 18.26
N ARG A 120 6.96 5.80 19.06
CA ARG A 120 7.67 4.51 19.12
C ARG A 120 7.56 3.74 17.80
N LYS A 121 6.44 3.83 17.11
CA LYS A 121 6.29 3.21 15.78
C LYS A 121 7.07 4.00 14.74
N LEU A 122 6.99 5.32 14.75
CA LEU A 122 7.72 6.20 13.84
C LEU A 122 9.26 6.01 13.95
N SER A 123 9.80 5.71 15.12
CA SER A 123 11.23 5.48 15.28
C SER A 123 11.79 4.27 14.51
N ARG A 124 10.92 3.40 14.00
CA ARG A 124 11.30 2.27 13.15
C ARG A 124 11.63 2.68 11.71
N PHE A 125 11.19 3.84 11.28
CA PHE A 125 11.39 4.33 9.91
C PHE A 125 12.75 5.05 9.74
N SER A 126 13.84 4.40 10.15
CA SER A 126 15.18 4.98 10.13
C SER A 126 15.74 5.28 8.72
N PHE A 127 15.13 4.71 7.68
CA PHE A 127 15.55 4.82 6.28
C PHE A 127 14.83 5.94 5.50
N VAL A 128 13.84 6.61 6.09
CA VAL A 128 13.15 7.73 5.47
C VAL A 128 13.85 9.06 5.78
N THR A 129 13.48 10.11 5.09
CA THR A 129 14.08 11.44 5.27
C THR A 129 13.74 12.00 6.65
N LYS A 130 12.47 11.93 7.04
CA LYS A 130 12.02 12.39 8.37
C LYS A 130 10.65 11.80 8.69
N THR A 131 10.37 11.69 9.99
CA THR A 131 9.05 11.34 10.52
C THR A 131 8.47 12.51 11.29
N PHE A 132 7.14 12.64 11.27
CA PHE A 132 6.41 13.68 12.01
C PHE A 132 5.25 13.08 12.77
N LEU A 133 4.96 13.63 13.94
CA LEU A 133 3.69 13.39 14.59
C LEU A 133 2.61 14.25 13.95
N THR A 134 1.38 13.75 13.83
CA THR A 134 0.27 14.42 13.15
C THR A 134 0.03 15.85 13.64
N TYR A 135 0.26 16.13 14.93
CA TYR A 135 0.11 17.45 15.51
C TYR A 135 1.36 18.36 15.38
N ASN A 136 2.42 17.88 14.70
CA ASN A 136 3.69 18.61 14.59
C ASN A 136 4.29 18.51 13.18
N ILE A 137 3.45 18.62 12.16
CA ILE A 137 3.88 18.68 10.77
C ILE A 137 4.29 20.13 10.47
N PRO A 138 5.48 20.41 9.91
CA PRO A 138 5.88 21.75 9.52
C PRO A 138 4.93 22.34 8.47
N LYS A 139 4.49 23.58 8.66
CA LYS A 139 3.54 24.26 7.75
C LYS A 139 4.08 24.48 6.32
N ASP A 140 5.39 24.51 6.19
CA ASP A 140 6.11 24.66 4.91
C ASP A 140 6.49 23.31 4.27
N LEU A 141 5.96 22.21 4.78
CA LEU A 141 6.16 20.90 4.17
C LEU A 141 5.39 20.82 2.84
N HIS A 142 6.09 20.52 1.78
CA HIS A 142 5.51 20.27 0.45
C HIS A 142 5.79 18.86 -0.01
N ILE A 143 4.75 18.19 -0.48
CA ILE A 143 4.76 16.79 -0.91
C ILE A 143 4.23 16.74 -2.35
N ASP A 144 4.86 15.97 -3.20
CA ASP A 144 4.43 15.79 -4.59
C ASP A 144 3.32 14.75 -4.69
N HIS A 145 3.46 13.62 -4.00
CA HIS A 145 2.48 12.54 -3.98
C HIS A 145 2.38 11.94 -2.58
N ALA A 146 1.18 11.55 -2.19
CA ALA A 146 0.89 11.08 -0.83
C ALA A 146 0.15 9.73 -0.81
N PHE A 147 0.42 8.94 0.24
CA PHE A 147 -0.17 7.63 0.48
C PHE A 147 -0.89 7.63 1.83
N GLU A 148 -2.19 7.36 1.81
CA GLU A 148 -2.99 7.15 3.00
C GLU A 148 -2.91 5.67 3.41
N CYS A 149 -2.40 5.40 4.61
CA CYS A 149 -2.20 4.06 5.17
C CYS A 149 -2.74 3.95 6.61
N VAL A 150 -3.64 4.83 7.00
CA VAL A 150 -4.24 4.88 8.33
C VAL A 150 -5.44 3.95 8.40
N GLY A 151 -6.37 4.11 7.47
CA GLY A 151 -7.63 3.36 7.44
C GLY A 151 -8.56 3.68 8.61
N GLY A 152 -9.71 3.00 8.66
CA GLY A 152 -10.70 3.12 9.72
C GLY A 152 -11.16 4.55 9.96
N GLU A 153 -11.46 4.87 11.22
CA GLU A 153 -11.96 6.21 11.63
C GLU A 153 -10.95 7.34 11.37
N GLY A 154 -9.65 7.03 11.37
CA GLY A 154 -8.60 8.04 11.18
C GLY A 154 -8.30 8.39 9.73
N ALA A 155 -8.93 7.71 8.76
CA ALA A 155 -8.66 7.91 7.34
C ALA A 155 -9.03 9.33 6.88
N LEU A 156 -10.18 9.86 7.32
CA LEU A 156 -10.64 11.20 6.92
C LEU A 156 -9.69 12.31 7.37
N ASP A 157 -9.21 12.24 8.59
CA ASP A 157 -8.23 13.21 9.10
C ASP A 157 -6.93 13.14 8.31
N ALA A 158 -6.47 11.93 8.02
CA ALA A 158 -5.27 11.73 7.22
C ALA A 158 -5.42 12.26 5.78
N ILE A 159 -6.57 12.05 5.15
CA ILE A 159 -6.87 12.58 3.81
C ILE A 159 -6.88 14.10 3.80
N ASN A 160 -7.50 14.74 4.79
CA ASN A 160 -7.51 16.20 4.92
C ASN A 160 -6.08 16.74 5.07
N ASP A 161 -5.29 16.16 5.97
CA ASP A 161 -3.87 16.50 6.08
C ASP A 161 -3.13 16.34 4.74
N MET A 162 -3.34 15.21 4.04
CA MET A 162 -2.70 14.97 2.74
C MET A 162 -3.05 16.06 1.72
N ILE A 163 -4.30 16.53 1.69
CA ILE A 163 -4.75 17.60 0.80
C ILE A 163 -4.00 18.90 1.13
N ASP A 164 -3.86 19.23 2.41
CA ASP A 164 -3.22 20.47 2.85
C ASP A 164 -1.72 20.52 2.53
N TYR A 165 -1.04 19.37 2.58
CA TYR A 165 0.42 19.29 2.38
C TYR A 165 0.85 18.87 0.97
N THR A 166 -0.09 18.40 0.14
CA THR A 166 0.25 17.97 -1.23
C THR A 166 0.20 19.17 -2.19
N SER A 167 1.24 19.31 -2.95
CA SER A 167 1.36 20.37 -3.97
C SER A 167 0.26 20.24 -5.04
N PRO A 168 -0.12 21.35 -5.70
CA PRO A 168 -1.08 21.30 -6.81
C PRO A 168 -0.69 20.26 -7.86
N GLN A 169 -1.69 19.55 -8.40
CA GLN A 169 -1.55 18.42 -9.33
C GLN A 169 -0.93 17.14 -8.68
N GLY A 170 -0.69 17.13 -7.38
CA GLY A 170 -0.22 15.94 -6.69
C GLY A 170 -1.25 14.81 -6.71
N THR A 171 -0.79 13.59 -6.51
CA THR A 171 -1.62 12.39 -6.50
C THR A 171 -1.75 11.87 -5.07
N LEU A 172 -2.98 11.61 -4.65
CA LEU A 172 -3.29 10.96 -3.38
C LEU A 172 -3.69 9.51 -3.65
N LEU A 173 -3.05 8.57 -2.98
CA LEU A 173 -3.36 7.14 -3.04
C LEU A 173 -3.97 6.70 -1.71
N LEU A 174 -5.21 6.25 -1.76
CA LEU A 174 -5.94 5.76 -0.61
C LEU A 174 -5.73 4.25 -0.50
N MET A 175 -4.99 3.82 0.52
CA MET A 175 -4.58 2.43 0.72
C MET A 175 -5.25 1.81 1.94
N GLY A 176 -5.67 2.63 2.89
CA GLY A 176 -6.38 2.18 4.08
C GLY A 176 -7.80 1.72 3.76
N VAL A 177 -8.27 0.72 4.47
CA VAL A 177 -9.69 0.32 4.43
C VAL A 177 -10.48 1.25 5.34
N SER A 178 -11.44 1.98 4.79
CA SER A 178 -12.33 2.86 5.54
C SER A 178 -13.73 2.26 5.63
N GLU A 179 -14.32 2.25 6.84
CA GLU A 179 -15.69 1.83 7.06
C GLU A 179 -16.70 2.93 6.71
N ASN A 180 -16.27 4.18 6.67
CA ASN A 180 -17.10 5.32 6.34
C ASN A 180 -16.88 5.74 4.89
N MET A 181 -17.97 6.06 4.20
CA MET A 181 -17.87 6.66 2.87
C MET A 181 -17.14 7.99 2.98
N VAL A 182 -16.05 8.14 2.26
CA VAL A 182 -15.39 9.42 2.01
C VAL A 182 -16.25 10.12 0.96
N ALA A 183 -17.02 11.12 1.41
CA ALA A 183 -17.90 11.89 0.52
C ALA A 183 -17.12 12.92 -0.27
#